data_8319c241a3f5515956cf795f16a874f1
#
_entry.id   8319c241a3f5515956cf795f16a874f1
#
_cell.length_a   1.000
_cell.length_b   1.000
_cell.length_c   1.000
_cell.angle_alpha   90.00
_cell.angle_beta   90.00
_cell.angle_gamma   90.00
#
_symmetry.space_group_name_H-M   'P 1'
#
loop_
_entity.id
_entity.type
_entity.pdbx_description
1 polymer ?
#
loop_
_entity_poly.entity_id
_entity_poly.type
_entity_poly.pdbx_seq_one_letter_code
_entity_poly.pdbx_strand_id
1 'polypeptide(L)'
;MADLRKVVLDVLKPHDPPISVLAKRLADVPGIDGVNISVYEIDQKVENVKITLEGSFKEITPVNEVVMDIGGTVHSLDEVVAGKKFIEEEQTLQERTQ
;
A
#
# COMPACT_ATOMS: atom_id res chain seq x y z
N MET A 1 -18.04 -11.15 6.89
CA MET A 1 -17.20 -10.78 5.74
C MET A 1 -15.76 -11.16 6.00
N ALA A 2 -15.06 -11.59 4.97
CA ALA A 2 -13.64 -11.90 5.08
C ALA A 2 -12.83 -10.63 5.31
N ASP A 3 -11.68 -10.78 5.95
CA ASP A 3 -10.75 -9.67 6.16
C ASP A 3 -9.79 -9.54 4.98
N LEU A 4 -9.35 -8.31 4.74
CA LEU A 4 -8.20 -8.04 3.89
C LEU A 4 -6.94 -8.42 4.66
N ARG A 5 -6.00 -9.08 3.98
CA ARG A 5 -4.77 -9.56 4.59
C ARG A 5 -3.54 -8.85 4.05
N LYS A 6 -3.57 -8.46 2.78
CA LYS A 6 -2.49 -7.73 2.13
C LYS A 6 -3.08 -6.80 1.09
N VAL A 7 -2.53 -5.60 1.01
CA VAL A 7 -2.90 -4.64 -0.03
C VAL A 7 -1.63 -3.98 -0.54
N VAL A 8 -1.51 -3.86 -1.86
CA VAL A 8 -0.41 -3.14 -2.50
C VAL A 8 -0.99 -1.98 -3.28
N LEU A 9 -0.53 -0.79 -2.96
CA LEU A 9 -0.98 0.47 -3.56
C LEU A 9 0.17 1.17 -4.26
N ASP A 10 -0.17 1.85 -5.34
CA ASP A 10 0.71 2.83 -5.98
C ASP A 10 0.17 4.22 -5.63
N VAL A 11 1.01 5.06 -5.03
CA VAL A 11 0.60 6.35 -4.49
C VAL A 11 1.51 7.45 -5.00
N LEU A 12 0.91 8.56 -5.41
CA LEU A 12 1.61 9.80 -5.66
C LEU A 12 1.57 10.63 -4.38
N LYS A 13 2.72 11.05 -3.91
CA LYS A 13 2.87 11.71 -2.63
C LYS A 13 3.74 12.95 -2.78
N PRO A 14 3.39 14.08 -2.14
CA PRO A 14 4.32 15.22 -2.08
C PRO A 14 5.56 14.82 -1.28
N HIS A 15 6.67 15.57 -1.44
CA HIS A 15 7.90 15.25 -0.74
C HIS A 15 7.75 15.31 0.78
N ASP A 16 6.95 16.23 1.27
CA ASP A 16 6.69 16.38 2.69
C ASP A 16 5.23 16.00 2.98
N PRO A 17 4.95 15.17 3.99
CA PRO A 17 5.87 14.55 4.95
C PRO A 17 6.68 13.40 4.33
N PRO A 18 7.82 13.02 4.95
CA PRO A 18 8.63 11.92 4.44
C PRO A 18 7.93 10.56 4.58
N ILE A 19 8.41 9.58 3.82
CA ILE A 19 7.78 8.25 3.83
C ILE A 19 7.80 7.60 5.22
N SER A 20 8.78 7.94 6.06
CA SER A 20 8.81 7.42 7.44
C SER A 20 7.59 7.84 8.25
N VAL A 21 7.13 9.06 8.07
CA VAL A 21 5.93 9.55 8.75
C VAL A 21 4.69 8.85 8.21
N LEU A 22 4.58 8.75 6.90
CA LEU A 22 3.46 8.05 6.28
C LEU A 22 3.40 6.58 6.72
N ALA A 23 4.55 5.90 6.74
CA ALA A 23 4.62 4.50 7.16
C ALA A 23 4.12 4.32 8.59
N LYS A 24 4.55 5.19 9.52
CA LYS A 24 4.12 5.11 10.92
C LYS A 24 2.62 5.37 11.05
N ARG A 25 2.09 6.35 10.33
CA ARG A 25 0.67 6.65 10.37
C ARG A 25 -0.17 5.48 9.83
N LEU A 26 0.27 4.86 8.75
CA LEU A 26 -0.41 3.70 8.20
C LEU A 26 -0.34 2.49 9.14
N ALA A 27 0.80 2.31 9.79
CA ALA A 27 0.96 1.22 10.76
C ALA A 27 0.03 1.36 11.97
N ASP A 28 -0.40 2.58 12.28
CA ASP A 28 -1.33 2.85 13.38
C ASP A 28 -2.80 2.59 13.02
N VAL A 29 -3.10 2.35 11.76
CA VAL A 29 -4.46 2.01 11.34
C VAL A 29 -4.84 0.66 11.95
N PRO A 30 -6.01 0.55 12.62
CA PRO A 30 -6.41 -0.71 13.26
C PRO A 30 -6.41 -1.88 12.28
N GLY A 31 -5.80 -2.98 12.71
CA GLY A 31 -5.71 -4.20 11.91
C GLY A 31 -4.49 -4.30 11.01
N ILE A 32 -3.73 -3.24 10.85
CA ILE A 32 -2.49 -3.27 10.08
C ILE A 32 -1.36 -3.75 10.99
N ASP A 33 -0.70 -4.84 10.59
CA ASP A 33 0.41 -5.40 11.36
C ASP A 33 1.75 -4.87 10.89
N GLY A 34 1.87 -4.51 9.61
CA GLY A 34 3.11 -4.01 9.07
C GLY A 34 2.89 -3.23 7.79
N VAL A 35 3.83 -2.32 7.51
CA VAL A 35 3.80 -1.44 6.35
C VAL A 35 5.19 -1.40 5.71
N ASN A 36 5.24 -1.51 4.39
CA ASN A 36 6.45 -1.26 3.63
C ASN A 36 6.16 -0.18 2.60
N ILE A 37 6.98 0.85 2.56
CA ILE A 37 6.88 1.90 1.54
C ILE A 37 8.22 2.01 0.83
N SER A 38 8.19 1.84 -0.49
CA SER A 38 9.37 1.98 -1.34
C SER A 38 9.15 3.09 -2.35
N VAL A 39 10.11 4.00 -2.47
CA VAL A 39 10.08 5.05 -3.48
C VAL A 39 10.72 4.49 -4.74
N TYR A 40 10.03 4.54 -5.87
CA TYR A 40 10.58 4.06 -7.13
C TYR A 40 10.77 5.17 -8.17
N GLU A 41 10.20 6.34 -7.95
CA GLU A 41 10.40 7.49 -8.82
C GLU A 41 10.24 8.78 -8.04
N ILE A 42 11.13 9.74 -8.26
CA ILE A 42 11.11 11.06 -7.62
C ILE A 42 11.21 12.11 -8.70
N ASP A 43 10.30 13.09 -8.68
CA ASP A 43 10.44 14.28 -9.50
C ASP A 43 10.47 15.54 -8.63
N GLN A 44 10.34 16.71 -9.23
CA GLN A 44 10.49 17.97 -8.50
C GLN A 44 9.40 18.22 -7.47
N LYS A 45 8.21 17.65 -7.65
CA LYS A 45 7.04 17.96 -6.82
C LYS A 45 6.51 16.78 -6.05
N VAL A 46 6.62 15.59 -6.62
CA VAL A 46 6.00 14.38 -6.07
C VAL A 46 6.94 13.20 -6.11
N GLU A 47 6.60 12.20 -5.32
CA GLU A 47 7.24 10.90 -5.30
C GLU A 47 6.21 9.85 -5.67
N ASN A 48 6.60 8.89 -6.51
CA ASN A 48 5.80 7.68 -6.72
C ASN A 48 6.27 6.63 -5.74
N VAL A 49 5.37 6.15 -4.91
CA VAL A 49 5.71 5.18 -3.88
C VAL A 49 4.82 3.94 -4.00
N LYS A 50 5.41 2.80 -3.72
CA LYS A 50 4.70 1.53 -3.59
C LYS A 50 4.51 1.26 -2.12
N ILE A 51 3.26 1.05 -1.70
CA ILE A 51 2.92 0.77 -0.32
C ILE A 51 2.37 -0.64 -0.22
N THR A 52 2.99 -1.46 0.61
CA THR A 52 2.52 -2.80 0.93
C THR A 52 2.07 -2.82 2.38
N LEU A 53 0.84 -3.25 2.60
CA LEU A 53 0.22 -3.34 3.93
C LEU A 53 -0.14 -4.80 4.18
N GLU A 54 0.17 -5.29 5.38
CA GLU A 54 -0.25 -6.62 5.80
C GLU A 54 -0.90 -6.54 7.17
N GLY A 55 -1.86 -7.42 7.39
CA GLY A 55 -2.58 -7.46 8.66
C GLY A 55 -3.87 -8.26 8.54
N SER A 56 -4.89 -7.81 9.24
CA SER A 56 -6.24 -8.35 9.16
C SER A 56 -7.18 -7.18 9.40
N PHE A 57 -7.76 -6.63 8.34
CA PHE A 57 -8.57 -5.43 8.43
C PHE A 57 -9.77 -5.52 7.48
N LYS A 58 -10.83 -4.78 7.80
CA LYS A 58 -12.12 -4.91 7.11
C LYS A 58 -12.16 -4.24 5.74
N GLU A 59 -11.57 -3.05 5.64
CA GLU A 59 -11.68 -2.25 4.43
C GLU A 59 -10.51 -1.29 4.29
N ILE A 60 -10.35 -0.75 3.09
CA ILE A 60 -9.23 0.11 2.75
C ILE A 60 -9.47 1.59 3.05
N THR A 61 -10.70 1.98 3.36
CA THR A 61 -11.06 3.39 3.57
C THR A 61 -10.15 4.12 4.55
N PRO A 62 -9.83 3.57 5.75
CA PRO A 62 -8.92 4.28 6.66
C PRO A 62 -7.54 4.51 6.09
N VAL A 63 -7.05 3.59 5.26
CA VAL A 63 -5.76 3.74 4.58
C VAL A 63 -5.83 4.90 3.59
N ASN A 64 -6.88 4.95 2.78
CA ASN A 64 -7.08 6.02 1.82
C ASN A 64 -7.18 7.38 2.53
N GLU A 65 -7.83 7.44 3.67
CA GLU A 65 -7.95 8.67 4.44
C GLU A 65 -6.59 9.19 4.92
N VAL A 66 -5.71 8.30 5.38
CA VAL A 66 -4.35 8.69 5.77
C VAL A 66 -3.58 9.24 4.58
N VAL A 67 -3.66 8.56 3.43
CA VAL A 67 -2.97 9.00 2.21
C VAL A 67 -3.48 10.38 1.79
N MET A 68 -4.79 10.58 1.79
CA MET A 68 -5.37 11.88 1.43
C MET A 68 -4.98 12.97 2.42
N ASP A 69 -4.93 12.64 3.70
CA ASP A 69 -4.61 13.61 4.75
C ASP A 69 -3.18 14.16 4.61
N ILE A 70 -2.25 13.37 4.10
CA ILE A 70 -0.88 13.85 3.88
C ILE A 70 -0.70 14.48 2.49
N GLY A 71 -1.79 14.70 1.76
CA GLY A 71 -1.75 15.32 0.44
C GLY A 71 -1.45 14.37 -0.70
N GLY A 72 -1.48 13.06 -0.45
CA GLY A 72 -1.25 12.06 -1.46
C GLY A 72 -2.50 11.66 -2.22
N THR A 73 -2.29 10.91 -3.30
CA THR A 73 -3.35 10.37 -4.12
C THR A 73 -3.05 8.90 -4.43
N VAL A 74 -4.02 8.04 -4.17
CA VAL A 74 -3.90 6.64 -4.58
C VAL A 74 -4.05 6.57 -6.10
N HIS A 75 -2.98 6.15 -6.77
CA HIS A 75 -2.95 6.03 -8.22
C HIS A 75 -3.57 4.72 -8.68
N SER A 76 -3.22 3.63 -8.01
CA SER A 76 -3.77 2.33 -8.33
C SER A 76 -3.71 1.38 -7.14
N LEU A 77 -4.59 0.39 -7.17
CA LEU A 77 -4.61 -0.73 -6.25
C LEU A 77 -4.13 -1.95 -7.04
N ASP A 78 -2.94 -2.44 -6.70
CA ASP A 78 -2.23 -3.37 -7.56
C ASP A 78 -2.32 -4.83 -7.12
N GLU A 79 -2.49 -5.08 -5.82
CA GLU A 79 -2.66 -6.43 -5.30
C GLU A 79 -3.53 -6.40 -4.06
N VAL A 80 -4.38 -7.42 -3.92
CA VAL A 80 -5.20 -7.62 -2.73
C VAL A 80 -5.19 -9.11 -2.39
N VAL A 81 -4.98 -9.40 -1.10
CA VAL A 81 -5.15 -10.74 -0.53
C VAL A 81 -6.23 -10.63 0.54
N ALA A 82 -7.22 -11.50 0.46
CA ALA A 82 -8.33 -11.53 1.43
C ALA A 82 -8.58 -12.96 1.89
N GLY A 83 -9.17 -13.08 3.08
CA GLY A 83 -9.58 -14.37 3.62
C GLY A 83 -8.63 -14.92 4.67
N LYS A 84 -8.96 -16.11 5.16
CA LYS A 84 -8.20 -16.76 6.24
C LYS A 84 -6.83 -17.26 5.78
N LYS A 85 -6.71 -17.60 4.51
CA LYS A 85 -5.48 -18.16 3.95
C LYS A 85 -4.82 -17.09 3.09
N PHE A 86 -3.53 -16.90 3.32
CA PHE A 86 -2.72 -15.96 2.53
C PHE A 86 -2.27 -16.67 1.26
N ILE A 87 -2.71 -16.17 0.11
CA ILE A 87 -2.40 -16.80 -1.18
C ILE A 87 -1.55 -15.83 -1.99
N GLU A 88 -0.38 -16.31 -2.42
CA GLU A 88 0.53 -15.52 -3.24
C GLU A 88 0.08 -15.53 -4.70
N GLU A 89 0.47 -14.46 -5.40
CA GLU A 89 0.24 -14.37 -6.83
C GLU A 89 0.95 -15.51 -7.56
N GLU A 90 0.24 -16.18 -8.48
CA GLU A 90 0.82 -17.21 -9.30
C GLU A 90 1.36 -16.60 -10.59
N GLN A 91 2.64 -16.88 -10.90
CA GLN A 91 3.27 -16.36 -12.11
C GLN A 91 2.89 -17.20 -13.31
N THR A 92 2.67 -16.52 -14.43
CA THR A 92 2.44 -17.18 -15.71
C THR A 92 3.77 -17.51 -16.38
N LEU A 93 3.73 -18.38 -17.39
CA LEU A 93 4.92 -18.70 -18.18
C LEU A 93 5.51 -17.46 -18.86
N GLN A 94 4.68 -16.54 -19.29
CA GLN A 94 5.14 -15.30 -19.94
C GLN A 94 5.94 -14.44 -18.97
N GLU A 95 5.51 -14.36 -17.73
CA GLU A 95 6.22 -13.60 -16.70
C GLU A 95 7.58 -14.21 -16.38
N ARG A 96 7.65 -15.55 -16.44
CA ARG A 96 8.89 -16.27 -16.11
C ARG A 96 9.95 -16.17 -17.18
N THR A 97 9.59 -15.86 -18.40
CA THR A 97 10.51 -15.84 -19.53
C THR A 97 11.17 -14.48 -19.77
N GLN A 98 10.93 -13.54 -18.96
CA GLN A 98 11.51 -12.20 -19.12
C GLN A 98 12.93 -12.04 -18.64
#